data_76562f4f5b92f28b6f5aa22728f2aa86
#
_entry.id   76562f4f5b92f28b6f5aa22728f2aa86
#
_cell.length_a   1.000
_cell.length_b   1.000
_cell.length_c   1.000
_cell.angle_alpha   90.00
_cell.angle_beta   90.00
_cell.angle_gamma   90.00
#
_symmetry.space_group_name_H-M   'P 1'
#
loop_
_entity.id
_entity.type
_entity.pdbx_description
1 polymer ?
#
loop_
_entity_poly.entity_id
_entity_poly.type
_entity_poly.pdbx_seq_one_letter_code
_entity_poly.pdbx_strand_id
1 'polypeptide(L)'
;EQSAKPNLRLDVGSHCHNDQMSLTVFHMDIPILIDIGVYSYVEHDLCRLYNLKTAAHNTIVVGRLEQDQISNDWHYTPRRTMVKILNTGEYAVTGEYRAVDDYRHKRSVRLEEAMIKIDDEICYEGAETPIRLLFYLAPDIKAHVCKDRTVHIDAGQRSFMMEIEGTNSLCVEEAVCFPEYGMKVPCLKVVGYLQLKNNHCQISTTIRVCNS
;
A
#
# COMPACT_ATOMS: atom_id res chain seq x y z
N GLU A 1 22.78 -19.64 32.16
CA GLU A 1 21.79 -19.46 31.07
C GLU A 1 21.33 -18.02 31.09
N GLN A 2 21.99 -17.15 30.34
CA GLN A 2 21.52 -15.79 30.10
C GLN A 2 20.49 -15.86 28.96
N SER A 3 19.21 -15.80 29.31
CA SER A 3 18.15 -15.55 28.34
C SER A 3 18.42 -14.18 27.71
N ALA A 4 18.84 -14.17 26.45
CA ALA A 4 18.92 -12.96 25.63
C ALA A 4 17.53 -12.35 25.59
N LYS A 5 17.30 -11.29 26.38
CA LYS A 5 16.12 -10.43 26.18
C LYS A 5 16.21 -9.92 24.76
N PRO A 6 15.16 -10.06 23.95
CA PRO A 6 15.14 -9.41 22.65
C PRO A 6 15.42 -7.92 22.90
N ASN A 7 16.47 -7.40 22.29
CA ASN A 7 16.69 -5.96 22.23
C ASN A 7 15.48 -5.39 21.46
N LEU A 8 14.49 -4.95 22.21
CA LEU A 8 13.43 -4.12 21.71
C LEU A 8 14.13 -2.82 21.26
N ARG A 9 14.57 -2.76 20.02
CA ARG A 9 14.90 -1.49 19.41
C ARG A 9 13.62 -0.72 19.40
N LEU A 10 13.50 0.21 20.30
CA LEU A 10 12.50 1.23 20.28
C LEU A 10 12.71 1.99 18.97
N ASP A 11 11.89 1.67 17.99
CA ASP A 11 11.95 2.34 16.70
C ASP A 11 11.47 3.77 16.92
N VAL A 12 12.36 4.72 16.69
CA VAL A 12 12.14 6.14 16.99
C VAL A 12 11.25 6.77 15.94
N GLY A 13 10.29 6.12 15.43
CA GLY A 13 9.21 6.58 14.53
C GLY A 13 9.39 7.84 13.67
N SER A 14 10.45 8.59 13.87
CA SER A 14 10.69 9.90 13.22
C SER A 14 10.85 9.84 11.70
N HIS A 15 11.27 8.69 11.18
CA HIS A 15 11.43 8.43 9.75
C HIS A 15 10.55 7.26 9.28
N CYS A 16 9.62 6.79 10.11
CA CYS A 16 8.75 5.69 9.78
C CYS A 16 7.39 6.19 9.28
N HIS A 17 6.86 5.52 8.28
CA HIS A 17 5.54 5.76 7.72
C HIS A 17 4.60 4.62 8.08
N ASN A 18 3.31 4.81 7.90
CA ASN A 18 2.30 3.76 7.98
C ASN A 18 2.22 3.01 6.63
N ASP A 19 3.32 2.38 6.26
CA ASP A 19 3.59 1.73 4.98
C ASP A 19 3.67 0.19 5.08
N GLN A 20 3.20 -0.38 6.19
CA GLN A 20 3.24 -1.83 6.40
C GLN A 20 2.53 -2.56 5.26
N MET A 21 3.20 -3.59 4.71
CA MET A 21 2.74 -4.36 3.56
C MET A 21 2.57 -3.54 2.27
N SER A 22 3.09 -2.31 2.20
CA SER A 22 3.23 -1.58 0.95
C SER A 22 4.22 -2.29 0.03
N LEU A 23 4.06 -2.09 -1.26
CA LEU A 23 4.94 -2.67 -2.28
C LEU A 23 5.15 -1.70 -3.44
N THR A 24 6.26 -1.85 -4.13
CA THR A 24 6.53 -1.23 -5.43
C THR A 24 6.64 -2.32 -6.48
N VAL A 25 6.25 -2.00 -7.71
CA VAL A 25 6.27 -2.94 -8.82
C VAL A 25 7.00 -2.33 -10.00
N PHE A 26 7.95 -3.07 -10.52
CA PHE A 26 8.69 -2.74 -11.72
C PHE A 26 8.56 -3.89 -12.71
N HIS A 27 8.51 -3.56 -13.99
CA HIS A 27 8.71 -4.51 -15.08
C HIS A 27 9.99 -4.11 -15.80
N MET A 28 11.05 -4.90 -15.62
CA MET A 28 12.41 -4.48 -15.99
C MET A 28 12.72 -3.10 -15.35
N ASP A 29 13.06 -2.10 -16.14
CA ASP A 29 13.39 -0.75 -15.68
C ASP A 29 12.17 0.20 -15.66
N ILE A 30 10.98 -0.30 -15.97
CA ILE A 30 9.75 0.51 -16.01
C ILE A 30 9.06 0.45 -14.65
N PRO A 31 9.01 1.55 -13.87
CA PRO A 31 8.23 1.61 -12.65
C PRO A 31 6.73 1.61 -13.00
N ILE A 32 5.96 0.74 -12.34
CA ILE A 32 4.51 0.65 -12.51
C ILE A 32 3.82 1.18 -11.26
N LEU A 33 4.07 0.53 -10.11
CA LEU A 33 3.60 0.98 -8.81
C LEU A 33 4.77 1.55 -8.03
N ILE A 34 4.60 2.78 -7.54
CA ILE A 34 5.63 3.51 -6.80
C ILE A 34 5.18 3.78 -5.36
N ASP A 35 6.11 3.96 -4.45
CA ASP A 35 5.87 4.74 -3.25
C ASP A 35 5.88 6.23 -3.60
N ILE A 36 4.99 7.01 -3.00
CA ILE A 36 4.88 8.43 -3.35
C ILE A 36 6.08 9.27 -2.90
N GLY A 37 6.95 8.74 -2.03
CA GLY A 37 8.12 9.43 -1.52
C GLY A 37 7.81 10.46 -0.45
N VAL A 38 8.79 11.33 -0.15
CA VAL A 38 8.72 12.33 0.93
C VAL A 38 8.95 13.73 0.37
N TYR A 39 7.97 14.60 0.55
CA TYR A 39 8.08 16.00 0.12
C TYR A 39 9.02 16.82 1.00
N SER A 40 8.87 16.70 2.31
CA SER A 40 9.52 17.57 3.28
C SER A 40 9.69 16.87 4.62
N TYR A 41 10.73 17.26 5.35
CA TYR A 41 10.91 16.90 6.76
C TYR A 41 10.58 18.07 7.69
N VAL A 42 10.02 19.15 7.17
CA VAL A 42 9.63 20.31 7.98
C VAL A 42 8.45 19.94 8.87
N GLU A 43 8.57 20.25 10.13
CA GLU A 43 7.51 20.07 11.12
C GLU A 43 6.24 20.83 10.71
N HIS A 44 5.06 20.23 10.96
CA HIS A 44 3.75 20.76 10.59
C HIS A 44 3.48 20.98 9.09
N ASP A 45 4.38 20.57 8.19
CA ASP A 45 4.09 20.55 6.77
C ASP A 45 2.97 19.51 6.46
N LEU A 46 1.91 19.97 5.81
CA LEU A 46 0.75 19.12 5.50
C LEU A 46 1.11 17.98 4.55
N CYS A 47 2.07 18.20 3.64
CA CYS A 47 2.55 17.16 2.74
C CYS A 47 3.32 16.09 3.54
N ARG A 48 4.17 16.50 4.50
CA ARG A 48 4.83 15.57 5.40
C ARG A 48 3.84 14.72 6.17
N LEU A 49 2.83 15.35 6.77
CA LEU A 49 1.78 14.64 7.51
C LEU A 49 1.02 13.66 6.64
N TYR A 50 0.77 14.02 5.39
CA TYR A 50 0.14 13.10 4.43
C TYR A 50 1.05 11.91 4.13
N ASN A 51 2.34 12.12 3.89
CA ASN A 51 3.31 11.07 3.60
C ASN A 51 3.42 10.01 4.70
N LEU A 52 3.17 10.40 5.96
CA LEU A 52 3.20 9.45 7.09
C LEU A 52 2.00 8.51 7.15
N LYS A 53 0.88 8.86 6.50
CA LYS A 53 -0.40 8.14 6.60
C LYS A 53 -0.43 6.87 5.79
N THR A 54 -1.19 5.89 6.25
CA THR A 54 -1.50 4.66 5.51
C THR A 54 -2.00 4.95 4.09
N ALA A 55 -2.78 6.03 3.93
CA ALA A 55 -3.36 6.42 2.64
C ALA A 55 -2.34 6.95 1.62
N ALA A 56 -1.09 7.14 2.00
CA ALA A 56 0.00 7.57 1.11
C ALA A 56 0.73 6.39 0.45
N HIS A 57 0.36 5.15 0.75
CA HIS A 57 1.12 3.97 0.36
C HIS A 57 0.26 2.93 -0.38
N ASN A 58 0.92 2.00 -1.06
CA ASN A 58 0.29 0.91 -1.83
C ASN A 58 -0.22 -0.20 -0.92
N THR A 59 -1.24 0.10 -0.16
CA THR A 59 -1.78 -0.81 0.87
C THR A 59 -3.28 -0.62 1.07
N ILE A 60 -3.82 -1.32 2.07
CA ILE A 60 -5.21 -1.23 2.48
C ILE A 60 -5.40 -0.10 3.49
N VAL A 61 -6.47 0.65 3.33
CA VAL A 61 -6.93 1.71 4.25
C VAL A 61 -8.29 1.33 4.80
N VAL A 62 -8.42 1.22 6.11
CA VAL A 62 -9.65 0.88 6.82
C VAL A 62 -10.28 2.15 7.38
N GLY A 63 -11.28 2.70 6.71
CA GLY A 63 -11.94 3.95 7.11
C GLY A 63 -10.97 5.13 7.28
N ARG A 64 -10.85 5.59 8.51
CA ARG A 64 -9.92 6.63 8.96
C ARG A 64 -8.84 6.09 9.89
N LEU A 65 -8.80 4.77 10.06
CA LEU A 65 -7.84 4.11 10.94
C LEU A 65 -6.45 4.16 10.30
N GLU A 66 -5.45 4.24 11.14
CA GLU A 66 -4.05 4.21 10.74
C GLU A 66 -3.41 2.89 11.20
N GLN A 67 -2.36 2.47 10.52
CA GLN A 67 -1.61 1.27 10.93
C GLN A 67 -0.95 1.45 12.28
N ASP A 68 -0.44 2.66 12.54
CA ASP A 68 0.17 3.03 13.80
C ASP A 68 -0.08 4.52 14.08
N GLN A 69 0.21 4.96 15.29
CA GLN A 69 0.08 6.37 15.65
C GLN A 69 1.03 7.24 14.83
N ILE A 70 0.51 8.34 14.31
CA ILE A 70 1.30 9.36 13.61
C ILE A 70 1.61 10.47 14.61
N SER A 71 2.90 10.77 14.79
CA SER A 71 3.35 11.95 15.53
C SER A 71 3.69 13.08 14.57
N ASN A 72 3.17 14.26 14.84
CA ASN A 72 3.56 15.49 14.13
C ASN A 72 4.91 16.01 14.56
N ASP A 73 5.35 15.61 15.74
CA ASP A 73 6.60 16.00 16.33
C ASP A 73 7.67 14.97 15.99
N TRP A 74 8.91 15.42 15.92
CA TRP A 74 10.08 14.54 15.89
C TRP A 74 10.23 13.75 17.21
N HIS A 75 9.19 13.80 18.07
CA HIS A 75 9.16 13.09 19.32
C HIS A 75 8.93 11.61 19.10
N TYR A 76 9.55 10.87 19.95
CA TYR A 76 9.49 9.43 20.02
C TYR A 76 8.05 8.92 20.16
N THR A 77 7.56 8.24 19.16
CA THR A 77 6.33 7.47 19.23
C THR A 77 6.70 6.00 19.05
N PRO A 78 6.60 5.19 20.12
CA PRO A 78 6.91 3.76 19.98
C PRO A 78 5.96 3.12 18.99
N ARG A 79 6.48 2.46 17.98
CA ARG A 79 5.67 1.63 17.08
C ARG A 79 5.05 0.47 17.85
N ARG A 80 3.76 0.29 17.65
CA ARG A 80 2.98 -0.81 18.24
C ARG A 80 2.64 -1.88 17.21
N THR A 81 2.54 -1.48 15.95
CA THR A 81 2.28 -2.39 14.84
C THR A 81 3.49 -3.28 14.61
N MET A 82 3.28 -4.58 14.63
CA MET A 82 4.30 -5.57 14.33
C MET A 82 3.92 -6.36 13.09
N VAL A 83 4.82 -6.37 12.10
CA VAL A 83 4.71 -7.22 10.92
C VAL A 83 5.32 -8.58 11.23
N LYS A 84 4.61 -9.64 10.86
CA LYS A 84 5.09 -11.02 10.88
C LYS A 84 5.19 -11.52 9.45
N ILE A 85 6.37 -12.00 9.07
CA ILE A 85 6.50 -12.78 7.85
C ILE A 85 6.04 -14.20 8.15
N LEU A 86 5.00 -14.65 7.47
CA LEU A 86 4.39 -15.96 7.67
C LEU A 86 5.01 -17.02 6.77
N ASN A 87 5.37 -16.63 5.55
CA ASN A 87 5.98 -17.51 4.58
C ASN A 87 6.86 -16.73 3.60
N THR A 88 7.96 -17.34 3.16
CA THR A 88 8.82 -16.84 2.10
C THR A 88 9.19 -17.97 1.16
N GLY A 89 9.10 -17.73 -0.14
CA GLY A 89 9.57 -18.61 -1.20
C GLY A 89 10.40 -17.81 -2.20
N GLU A 90 10.94 -18.46 -3.20
CA GLU A 90 11.76 -17.80 -4.23
C GLU A 90 10.97 -16.70 -4.95
N TYR A 91 9.68 -16.95 -5.22
CA TYR A 91 8.80 -16.03 -5.95
C TYR A 91 7.53 -15.67 -5.17
N ALA A 92 7.54 -15.84 -3.87
CA ALA A 92 6.38 -15.57 -3.04
C ALA A 92 6.76 -15.08 -1.65
N VAL A 93 5.96 -14.17 -1.11
CA VAL A 93 6.04 -13.73 0.28
C VAL A 93 4.64 -13.55 0.83
N THR A 94 4.45 -13.94 2.08
CA THR A 94 3.22 -13.67 2.84
C THR A 94 3.59 -13.04 4.16
N GLY A 95 2.97 -11.92 4.46
CA GLY A 95 3.11 -11.24 5.75
C GLY A 95 1.75 -10.86 6.32
N GLU A 96 1.77 -10.52 7.59
CA GLU A 96 0.60 -10.08 8.35
C GLU A 96 0.99 -9.02 9.35
N TYR A 97 0.13 -8.05 9.59
CA TYR A 97 0.23 -7.15 10.73
C TYR A 97 -1.13 -6.96 11.40
N ARG A 98 -1.07 -6.56 12.68
CA ARG A 98 -2.22 -6.07 13.43
C ARG A 98 -1.97 -4.60 13.75
N ALA A 99 -2.85 -3.74 13.25
CA ALA A 99 -2.76 -2.31 13.47
C ALA A 99 -3.09 -1.95 14.92
N VAL A 100 -2.65 -0.79 15.35
CA VAL A 100 -2.95 -0.26 16.69
C VAL A 100 -4.45 -0.10 16.95
N ASP A 101 -5.22 0.20 15.90
CA ASP A 101 -6.69 0.32 15.92
C ASP A 101 -7.42 -1.02 15.68
N ASP A 102 -6.70 -2.10 15.92
CA ASP A 102 -7.23 -3.47 16.06
C ASP A 102 -7.83 -4.09 14.79
N TYR A 103 -7.38 -3.66 13.61
CA TYR A 103 -7.63 -4.42 12.39
C TYR A 103 -6.40 -5.25 12.00
N ARG A 104 -6.64 -6.38 11.36
CA ARG A 104 -5.59 -7.26 10.83
C ARG A 104 -5.60 -7.20 9.31
N HIS A 105 -4.41 -7.07 8.73
CA HIS A 105 -4.19 -7.19 7.31
C HIS A 105 -3.11 -8.24 7.05
N LYS A 106 -3.44 -9.19 6.19
CA LYS A 106 -2.53 -10.19 5.65
C LYS A 106 -2.44 -9.99 4.15
N ARG A 107 -1.22 -9.94 3.63
CA ARG A 107 -0.94 -9.84 2.20
C ARG A 107 -0.03 -10.96 1.75
N SER A 108 -0.39 -11.59 0.65
CA SER A 108 0.46 -12.52 -0.09
C SER A 108 0.80 -11.92 -1.44
N VAL A 109 2.05 -11.96 -1.81
CA VAL A 109 2.52 -11.53 -3.14
C VAL A 109 3.19 -12.71 -3.79
N ARG A 110 2.84 -13.01 -5.04
CA ARG A 110 3.46 -14.04 -5.87
C ARG A 110 3.85 -13.47 -7.22
N LEU A 111 5.06 -13.81 -7.65
CA LEU A 111 5.55 -13.56 -9.00
C LEU A 111 5.35 -14.83 -9.81
N GLU A 112 4.65 -14.72 -10.93
CA GLU A 112 4.45 -15.77 -11.92
C GLU A 112 5.03 -15.28 -13.25
N GLU A 113 5.25 -16.16 -14.22
CA GLU A 113 6.07 -15.91 -15.43
C GLU A 113 5.80 -14.57 -16.14
N ALA A 114 4.58 -14.09 -16.17
CA ALA A 114 4.23 -12.81 -16.80
C ALA A 114 3.25 -11.97 -15.97
N MET A 115 3.12 -12.27 -14.68
CA MET A 115 2.20 -11.55 -13.81
C MET A 115 2.63 -11.51 -12.36
N ILE A 116 2.09 -10.54 -11.67
CA ILE A 116 2.17 -10.40 -10.21
C ILE A 116 0.77 -10.62 -9.67
N LYS A 117 0.64 -11.50 -8.69
CA LYS A 117 -0.59 -11.70 -7.95
C LYS A 117 -0.44 -11.22 -6.51
N ILE A 118 -1.39 -10.41 -6.06
CA ILE A 118 -1.44 -9.84 -4.71
C ILE A 118 -2.79 -10.23 -4.11
N ASP A 119 -2.76 -11.01 -3.04
CA ASP A 119 -3.97 -11.42 -2.32
C ASP A 119 -3.96 -10.72 -0.95
N ASP A 120 -5.00 -9.94 -0.66
CA ASP A 120 -5.22 -9.21 0.58
C ASP A 120 -6.38 -9.80 1.37
N GLU A 121 -6.18 -10.03 2.66
CA GLU A 121 -7.20 -10.47 3.60
C GLU A 121 -7.26 -9.48 4.76
N ILE A 122 -8.43 -8.93 5.02
CA ILE A 122 -8.65 -7.92 6.05
C ILE A 122 -9.70 -8.43 7.03
N CYS A 123 -9.38 -8.34 8.33
CA CYS A 123 -10.30 -8.61 9.43
C CYS A 123 -10.38 -7.37 10.33
N TYR A 124 -11.61 -6.94 10.64
CA TYR A 124 -11.88 -5.82 11.55
C TYR A 124 -13.21 -6.05 12.25
N GLU A 125 -13.20 -6.01 13.57
CA GLU A 125 -14.39 -6.28 14.40
C GLU A 125 -15.14 -5.01 14.83
N GLY A 126 -14.69 -3.85 14.38
CA GLY A 126 -15.33 -2.57 14.69
C GLY A 126 -16.60 -2.29 13.87
N ALA A 127 -17.07 -1.05 13.93
CA ALA A 127 -18.23 -0.61 13.18
C ALA A 127 -18.00 -0.76 11.65
N GLU A 128 -19.09 -0.93 10.91
CA GLU A 128 -19.05 -0.92 9.44
C GLU A 128 -18.29 0.30 8.94
N THR A 129 -17.26 0.04 8.18
CA THR A 129 -16.36 1.09 7.70
C THR A 129 -15.95 0.82 6.26
N PRO A 130 -15.86 1.86 5.41
CA PRO A 130 -15.40 1.68 4.05
C PRO A 130 -13.92 1.27 4.05
N ILE A 131 -13.58 0.36 3.16
CA ILE A 131 -12.20 -0.05 2.93
C ILE A 131 -11.78 0.42 1.55
N ARG A 132 -10.53 0.83 1.43
CA ARG A 132 -9.90 1.19 0.16
C ARG A 132 -8.61 0.41 -0.02
N LEU A 133 -8.44 -0.14 -1.21
CA LEU A 133 -7.15 -0.60 -1.71
C LEU A 133 -6.56 0.52 -2.56
N LEU A 134 -5.32 0.88 -2.33
CA LEU A 134 -4.63 1.96 -3.03
C LEU A 134 -3.40 1.45 -3.76
N PHE A 135 -3.23 1.89 -5.03
CA PHE A 135 -2.02 1.69 -5.81
C PHE A 135 -1.64 2.98 -6.53
N TYR A 136 -0.52 3.57 -6.18
CA TYR A 136 0.04 4.75 -6.83
C TYR A 136 0.85 4.33 -8.05
N LEU A 137 0.51 4.92 -9.19
CA LEU A 137 1.18 4.69 -10.46
C LEU A 137 2.36 5.66 -10.62
N ALA A 138 3.39 5.24 -11.33
CA ALA A 138 4.50 6.13 -11.63
C ALA A 138 4.05 7.38 -12.43
N PRO A 139 4.78 8.51 -12.35
CA PRO A 139 4.54 9.66 -13.22
C PRO A 139 4.50 9.26 -14.70
N ASP A 140 3.77 10.04 -15.49
CA ASP A 140 3.60 9.86 -16.95
C ASP A 140 2.84 8.61 -17.38
N ILE A 141 2.48 7.72 -16.45
CA ILE A 141 1.57 6.61 -16.73
C ILE A 141 0.17 7.16 -17.02
N LYS A 142 -0.44 6.67 -18.10
CA LYS A 142 -1.86 6.84 -18.36
C LYS A 142 -2.61 5.60 -17.90
N ALA A 143 -3.73 5.80 -17.23
CA ALA A 143 -4.55 4.70 -16.78
C ALA A 143 -6.03 5.04 -16.87
N HIS A 144 -6.85 4.03 -17.14
CA HIS A 144 -8.30 4.16 -17.14
C HIS A 144 -8.95 2.84 -16.75
N VAL A 145 -10.10 2.94 -16.12
CA VAL A 145 -10.91 1.76 -15.81
C VAL A 145 -11.57 1.28 -17.12
N CYS A 146 -11.35 0.02 -17.42
CA CYS A 146 -12.06 -0.71 -18.48
C CYS A 146 -13.36 -1.30 -17.94
N LYS A 147 -13.98 -2.21 -18.68
CA LYS A 147 -15.12 -2.97 -18.16
C LYS A 147 -14.69 -3.86 -16.99
N ASP A 148 -15.57 -3.99 -16.01
CA ASP A 148 -15.57 -5.05 -15.01
C ASP A 148 -14.29 -5.19 -14.15
N ARG A 149 -13.95 -4.16 -13.37
CA ARG A 149 -12.87 -4.23 -12.34
C ARG A 149 -11.45 -4.35 -12.89
N THR A 150 -11.27 -3.88 -14.11
CA THR A 150 -9.99 -3.93 -14.80
C THR A 150 -9.51 -2.52 -15.11
N VAL A 151 -8.24 -2.25 -14.86
CA VAL A 151 -7.55 -1.01 -15.21
C VAL A 151 -6.52 -1.30 -16.31
N HIS A 152 -6.63 -0.59 -17.42
CA HIS A 152 -5.56 -0.53 -18.40
C HIS A 152 -4.55 0.52 -17.97
N ILE A 153 -3.29 0.15 -17.97
CA ILE A 153 -2.13 0.97 -17.57
C ILE A 153 -1.19 1.05 -18.76
N ASP A 154 -0.97 2.26 -19.27
CA ASP A 154 -0.06 2.55 -20.37
C ASP A 154 1.17 3.30 -19.83
N ALA A 155 2.30 2.62 -19.81
CA ALA A 155 3.60 3.16 -19.42
C ALA A 155 4.46 3.53 -20.64
N GLY A 156 3.84 3.86 -21.77
CA GLY A 156 4.49 4.29 -23.01
C GLY A 156 5.10 3.13 -23.80
N GLN A 157 6.14 2.52 -23.31
CA GLN A 157 6.81 1.40 -23.99
C GLN A 157 6.08 0.06 -23.81
N ARG A 158 5.31 -0.07 -22.76
CA ARG A 158 4.57 -1.28 -22.39
C ARG A 158 3.22 -0.92 -21.80
N SER A 159 2.24 -1.77 -22.04
CA SER A 159 0.94 -1.68 -21.40
C SER A 159 0.73 -2.87 -20.46
N PHE A 160 -0.05 -2.64 -19.41
CA PHE A 160 -0.37 -3.63 -18.41
C PHE A 160 -1.87 -3.65 -18.15
N MET A 161 -2.35 -4.79 -17.74
CA MET A 161 -3.71 -4.97 -17.29
C MET A 161 -3.70 -5.31 -15.82
N MET A 162 -4.36 -4.48 -15.02
CA MET A 162 -4.57 -4.72 -13.59
C MET A 162 -6.03 -5.10 -13.38
N GLU A 163 -6.25 -6.30 -12.87
CA GLU A 163 -7.57 -6.83 -12.51
C GLU A 163 -7.68 -6.88 -10.99
N ILE A 164 -8.78 -6.35 -10.42
CA ILE A 164 -8.98 -6.28 -8.97
C ILE A 164 -10.34 -6.89 -8.63
N GLU A 165 -10.32 -8.11 -8.12
CA GLU A 165 -11.49 -8.83 -7.64
C GLU A 165 -11.76 -8.54 -6.16
N GLY A 166 -13.01 -8.68 -5.72
CA GLY A 166 -13.41 -8.45 -4.32
C GLY A 166 -13.81 -7.00 -4.01
N THR A 167 -13.66 -6.05 -4.95
CA THR A 167 -14.08 -4.66 -4.78
C THR A 167 -15.52 -4.42 -5.23
N ASN A 168 -16.20 -3.45 -4.62
CA ASN A 168 -17.54 -2.99 -5.04
C ASN A 168 -17.46 -2.04 -6.24
N SER A 169 -16.46 -1.16 -6.24
CA SER A 169 -16.17 -0.23 -7.33
C SER A 169 -14.68 0.03 -7.45
N LEU A 170 -14.28 0.50 -8.61
CA LEU A 170 -12.91 0.80 -8.99
C LEU A 170 -12.85 2.14 -9.70
N CYS A 171 -11.88 2.96 -9.39
CA CYS A 171 -11.61 4.21 -10.10
C CYS A 171 -10.12 4.49 -10.22
N VAL A 172 -9.80 5.40 -11.13
CA VAL A 172 -8.47 6.01 -11.25
C VAL A 172 -8.62 7.47 -10.86
N GLU A 173 -7.82 7.93 -9.93
CA GLU A 173 -7.85 9.29 -9.38
C GLU A 173 -6.53 10.00 -9.61
N GLU A 174 -6.59 11.33 -9.73
CA GLU A 174 -5.40 12.18 -9.70
C GLU A 174 -4.73 12.10 -8.32
N ALA A 175 -3.41 12.09 -8.33
CA ALA A 175 -2.57 12.06 -7.16
C ALA A 175 -1.29 12.86 -7.39
N VAL A 176 -0.47 12.93 -6.36
CA VAL A 176 0.85 13.58 -6.39
C VAL A 176 1.85 12.65 -5.76
N CYS A 177 3.02 12.55 -6.36
CA CYS A 177 4.19 11.91 -5.76
C CYS A 177 5.34 12.90 -5.59
N PHE A 178 6.33 12.50 -4.81
CA PHE A 178 7.45 13.33 -4.38
C PHE A 178 8.76 12.60 -4.68
N PRO A 179 9.20 12.54 -5.96
CA PRO A 179 10.38 11.78 -6.35
C PRO A 179 11.67 12.34 -5.74
N GLU A 180 11.66 13.62 -5.39
CA GLU A 180 12.77 14.30 -4.73
C GLU A 180 12.24 15.27 -3.66
N TYR A 181 13.11 15.62 -2.70
CA TYR A 181 12.79 16.59 -1.65
C TYR A 181 12.34 17.93 -2.24
N GLY A 182 11.17 18.39 -1.82
CA GLY A 182 10.57 19.64 -2.29
C GLY A 182 9.96 19.56 -3.70
N MET A 183 10.04 18.43 -4.38
CA MET A 183 9.47 18.26 -5.72
C MET A 183 8.10 17.59 -5.65
N LYS A 184 7.10 18.17 -6.33
CA LYS A 184 5.76 17.62 -6.51
C LYS A 184 5.56 17.28 -7.98
N VAL A 185 5.22 16.04 -8.27
CA VAL A 185 4.94 15.57 -9.62
C VAL A 185 3.55 14.96 -9.66
N PRO A 186 2.69 15.35 -10.63
CA PRO A 186 1.40 14.68 -10.81
C PRO A 186 1.59 13.20 -11.13
N CYS A 187 0.73 12.38 -10.55
CA CYS A 187 0.63 10.96 -10.88
C CYS A 187 -0.84 10.52 -10.79
N LEU A 188 -1.08 9.25 -11.03
CA LEU A 188 -2.40 8.65 -10.87
C LEU A 188 -2.34 7.62 -9.74
N LYS A 189 -3.50 7.33 -9.17
CA LYS A 189 -3.67 6.17 -8.28
C LYS A 189 -4.91 5.39 -8.65
N VAL A 190 -4.82 4.09 -8.55
CA VAL A 190 -5.95 3.17 -8.64
C VAL A 190 -6.53 3.02 -7.24
N VAL A 191 -7.85 3.15 -7.12
CA VAL A 191 -8.58 3.02 -5.86
C VAL A 191 -9.67 1.98 -5.99
N GLY A 192 -9.56 0.89 -5.25
CA GLY A 192 -10.61 -0.09 -5.09
C GLY A 192 -11.41 0.19 -3.80
N TYR A 193 -12.73 0.33 -3.93
CA TYR A 193 -13.64 0.55 -2.79
C TYR A 193 -14.39 -0.74 -2.46
N LEU A 194 -14.48 -1.05 -1.18
CA LEU A 194 -15.25 -2.19 -0.71
C LEU A 194 -15.76 -1.96 0.71
N GLN A 195 -16.66 -2.86 1.13
CA GLN A 195 -17.17 -2.91 2.50
C GLN A 195 -16.90 -4.30 3.08
N LEU A 196 -16.62 -4.34 4.37
CA LEU A 196 -16.52 -5.60 5.09
C LEU A 196 -17.87 -6.33 5.08
N LYS A 197 -17.79 -7.65 4.87
CA LYS A 197 -18.91 -8.56 5.09
C LYS A 197 -18.54 -9.47 6.24
N ASN A 198 -19.36 -9.46 7.30
CA ASN A 198 -19.09 -10.27 8.49
C ASN A 198 -17.68 -10.05 9.07
N ASN A 199 -17.27 -8.80 9.18
CA ASN A 199 -15.96 -8.40 9.72
C ASN A 199 -14.74 -8.89 8.92
N HIS A 200 -14.94 -9.33 7.68
CA HIS A 200 -13.89 -9.90 6.84
C HIS A 200 -14.08 -9.48 5.39
N CYS A 201 -12.97 -9.28 4.68
CA CYS A 201 -12.97 -9.18 3.22
C CYS A 201 -11.68 -9.72 2.62
N GLN A 202 -11.78 -10.11 1.37
CA GLN A 202 -10.65 -10.56 0.55
C GLN A 202 -10.65 -9.82 -0.78
N ILE A 203 -9.45 -9.47 -1.23
CA ILE A 203 -9.20 -8.82 -2.50
C ILE A 203 -8.10 -9.59 -3.20
N SER A 204 -8.26 -9.84 -4.48
CA SER A 204 -7.20 -10.38 -5.33
C SER A 204 -6.87 -9.39 -6.44
N THR A 205 -5.63 -8.97 -6.52
CA THR A 205 -5.12 -8.10 -7.59
C THR A 205 -4.15 -8.90 -8.45
N THR A 206 -4.38 -8.87 -9.77
CA THR A 206 -3.46 -9.43 -10.75
C THR A 206 -2.97 -8.33 -11.69
N ILE A 207 -1.67 -8.21 -11.87
CA ILE A 207 -1.05 -7.28 -12.82
C ILE A 207 -0.29 -8.13 -13.84
N ARG A 208 -0.64 -7.98 -15.11
CA ARG A 208 -0.01 -8.71 -16.22
C ARG A 208 0.41 -7.77 -17.35
N VAL A 209 1.47 -8.14 -18.04
CA VAL A 209 1.89 -7.45 -19.27
C VAL A 209 0.87 -7.71 -20.37
N CYS A 210 0.44 -6.68 -21.08
CA CYS A 210 -0.32 -6.87 -22.32
C CYS A 210 0.62 -7.37 -23.42
N ASN A 211 0.27 -8.47 -24.04
CA ASN A 211 0.93 -8.89 -25.28
C ASN A 211 0.63 -7.85 -26.35
N SER A 212 1.65 -7.30 -26.96
CA SER A 212 1.59 -6.41 -28.13
C SER A 212 1.12 -7.15 -29.36
#